data_d9468fe37a5c135f9c40871275477205
#
_entry.id   d9468fe37a5c135f9c40871275477205
#
_cell.length_a   1.000
_cell.length_b   1.000
_cell.length_c   1.000
_cell.angle_alpha   90.00
_cell.angle_beta   90.00
_cell.angle_gamma   90.00
#
_symmetry.space_group_name_H-M   'P 1'
#
loop_
_entity.id
_entity.type
_entity.pdbx_description
1 polymer ?
#
loop_
_entity_poly.entity_id
_entity_poly.type
_entity_poly.pdbx_seq_one_letter_code
_entity_poly.pdbx_strand_id
1 'polypeptide(L)'
;MSQYSFSYNYDSLNDAFNAMNRKGKMQKKYLSLKYLDVAQKYREMRKELNEILRKKKTDRIEEETSQIDHLKQKMKDNAQNQKDLLQRHLSEVSSKILSSSFRFTLTSDASKNPQKPVYSIGNTPEEFFAMQALCRNVKKLFKISMSSRDEILSQLKMLLREDKSRYYIIRTDVRNCFESIPHNKLFEYLEGNNLLDVKSKSLLRRLIRKEFEDKNLRPVIKTPQTGIPRGCAISSLLSEFYLSKIDEKIRYKLPGIVFMARYVDDIIIVVHPNLDDEHQWSLEKYVEVLTNTYIEYGLTIHTPTDGTDKCYTYDSDDKKNLKFDLLGYTIQSIKGKEDKQGFFFFV
;
A
#
# COMPACT_ATOMS: atom_id res chain seq x y z
N MET A 1 21.68 -18.40 10.44
CA MET A 1 20.28 -17.91 10.42
C MET A 1 20.30 -16.44 10.80
N SER A 2 20.16 -15.51 9.86
CA SER A 2 20.06 -14.09 10.18
C SER A 2 18.71 -13.90 10.89
N GLN A 3 18.76 -13.61 12.18
CA GLN A 3 17.62 -13.13 12.94
C GLN A 3 17.08 -11.90 12.19
N TYR A 4 15.97 -12.03 11.52
CA TYR A 4 15.23 -10.91 10.97
C TYR A 4 14.67 -10.11 12.16
N SER A 5 15.52 -9.25 12.70
CA SER A 5 15.13 -8.30 13.72
C SER A 5 14.15 -7.30 13.08
N PHE A 6 12.87 -7.46 13.34
CA PHE A 6 11.85 -6.46 13.03
C PHE A 6 11.93 -5.27 14.01
N SER A 7 13.10 -4.99 14.54
CA SER A 7 13.38 -3.93 15.50
C SER A 7 13.53 -2.58 14.81
N TYR A 8 13.38 -1.51 15.58
CA TYR A 8 13.64 -0.13 15.16
C TYR A 8 15.11 0.26 15.42
N ASN A 9 16.04 -0.68 15.27
CA ASN A 9 17.47 -0.44 15.41
C ASN A 9 18.05 0.32 14.21
N TYR A 10 19.32 0.72 14.32
CA TYR A 10 20.04 1.41 13.25
C TYR A 10 19.90 0.72 11.89
N ASP A 11 20.11 -0.59 11.81
CA ASP A 11 20.09 -1.33 10.54
C ASP A 11 18.71 -1.25 9.86
N SER A 12 17.63 -1.40 10.64
CA SER A 12 16.26 -1.28 10.15
C SER A 12 15.97 0.13 9.61
N LEU A 13 16.43 1.18 10.31
CA LEU A 13 16.25 2.56 9.89
C LEU A 13 17.12 2.90 8.68
N ASN A 14 18.35 2.39 8.62
CA ASN A 14 19.25 2.57 7.48
C ASN A 14 18.69 1.89 6.21
N ASP A 15 18.10 0.73 6.34
CA ASP A 15 17.39 0.07 5.25
C ASP A 15 16.19 0.90 4.76
N ALA A 16 15.43 1.51 5.68
CA ALA A 16 14.32 2.40 5.34
C ALA A 16 14.83 3.65 4.62
N PHE A 17 15.90 4.27 5.12
CA PHE A 17 16.59 5.39 4.48
C PHE A 17 17.01 5.03 3.05
N ASN A 18 17.73 3.91 2.87
CA ASN A 18 18.22 3.48 1.56
C ASN A 18 17.08 3.21 0.57
N ALA A 19 15.97 2.61 1.04
CA ALA A 19 14.80 2.36 0.21
C ALA A 19 14.13 3.67 -0.26
N MET A 20 14.03 4.66 0.63
CA MET A 20 13.43 5.96 0.31
C MET A 20 14.36 6.80 -0.59
N ASN A 21 15.67 6.75 -0.32
CA ASN A 21 16.66 7.48 -1.09
C ASN A 21 16.72 6.98 -2.55
N ARG A 22 16.72 5.65 -2.75
CA ARG A 22 16.67 5.06 -4.11
C ARG A 22 15.43 5.46 -4.90
N LYS A 23 14.30 5.68 -4.23
CA LYS A 23 13.05 6.14 -4.85
C LYS A 23 12.98 7.65 -5.05
N GLY A 24 13.99 8.41 -4.64
CA GLY A 24 13.97 9.88 -4.66
C GLY A 24 12.95 10.50 -3.70
N LYS A 25 12.43 9.73 -2.72
CA LYS A 25 11.38 10.15 -1.78
C LYS A 25 11.92 10.58 -0.41
N MET A 26 13.25 10.52 -0.22
CA MET A 26 13.85 10.95 1.05
C MET A 26 13.86 12.47 1.16
N GLN A 27 13.20 13.00 2.19
CA GLN A 27 13.10 14.45 2.40
C GLN A 27 14.23 14.94 3.31
N LYS A 28 14.86 16.05 2.94
CA LYS A 28 15.99 16.65 3.66
C LYS A 28 15.67 16.99 5.12
N LYS A 29 14.42 17.39 5.42
CA LYS A 29 13.98 17.78 6.77
C LYS A 29 14.10 16.66 7.82
N TYR A 30 14.20 15.42 7.39
CA TYR A 30 14.36 14.24 8.28
C TYR A 30 15.83 13.85 8.50
N LEU A 31 16.78 14.61 7.99
CA LEU A 31 18.21 14.35 8.10
C LEU A 31 18.90 15.48 8.88
N SER A 32 20.02 15.14 9.55
CA SER A 32 20.79 16.14 10.28
C SER A 32 21.42 17.16 9.33
N LEU A 33 21.50 18.42 9.78
CA LEU A 33 22.13 19.48 9.01
C LEU A 33 23.60 19.16 8.64
N LYS A 34 24.34 18.55 9.57
CA LYS A 34 25.74 18.10 9.34
C LYS A 34 25.85 17.10 8.20
N TYR A 35 24.92 16.12 8.14
CA TYR A 35 24.84 15.16 7.05
C TYR A 35 24.56 15.87 5.70
N LEU A 36 23.62 16.80 5.69
CA LEU A 36 23.22 17.52 4.49
C LEU A 36 24.35 18.39 3.94
N ASP A 37 25.13 19.06 4.81
CA ASP A 37 26.30 19.85 4.43
C ASP A 37 27.37 18.98 3.77
N VAL A 38 27.71 17.86 4.39
CA VAL A 38 28.71 16.91 3.84
C VAL A 38 28.21 16.30 2.52
N ALA A 39 26.92 15.99 2.41
CA ALA A 39 26.33 15.49 1.18
C ALA A 39 26.30 16.53 0.06
N GLN A 40 26.22 17.81 0.38
CA GLN A 40 26.33 18.89 -0.59
C GLN A 40 27.76 19.04 -1.08
N LYS A 41 28.76 19.09 -0.19
CA LYS A 41 30.19 19.13 -0.56
C LYS A 41 30.59 17.96 -1.46
N TYR A 42 30.08 16.76 -1.19
CA TYR A 42 30.30 15.61 -2.08
C TYR A 42 29.77 15.85 -3.50
N ARG A 43 28.59 16.45 -3.63
CA ARG A 43 28.01 16.76 -4.95
C ARG A 43 28.80 17.82 -5.70
N GLU A 44 29.32 18.82 -5.00
CA GLU A 44 30.15 19.87 -5.57
C GLU A 44 31.48 19.28 -6.08
N MET A 45 32.19 18.50 -5.26
CA MET A 45 33.41 17.80 -5.68
C MET A 45 33.15 16.85 -6.86
N ARG A 46 32.02 16.18 -6.90
CA ARG A 46 31.65 15.30 -8.02
C ARG A 46 31.40 16.09 -9.33
N LYS A 47 30.83 17.28 -9.24
CA LYS A 47 30.64 18.16 -10.40
C LYS A 47 31.98 18.60 -10.92
N GLU A 48 32.89 19.10 -10.08
CA GLU A 48 34.22 19.51 -10.40
C GLU A 48 35.00 18.35 -11.07
N LEU A 49 34.98 17.18 -10.47
CA LEU A 49 35.63 15.99 -11.05
C LEU A 49 35.10 15.66 -12.45
N ASN A 50 33.76 15.72 -12.63
CA ASN A 50 33.12 15.41 -13.91
C ASN A 50 33.50 16.46 -14.99
N GLU A 51 33.69 17.73 -14.64
CA GLU A 51 34.14 18.78 -15.56
C GLU A 51 35.55 18.50 -16.07
N ILE A 52 36.46 18.11 -15.19
CA ILE A 52 37.84 17.74 -15.60
C ILE A 52 37.83 16.47 -16.46
N LEU A 53 36.97 15.48 -16.08
CA LEU A 53 36.88 14.19 -16.78
C LEU A 53 36.24 14.30 -18.19
N ARG A 54 35.55 15.40 -18.52
CA ARG A 54 35.02 15.64 -19.88
C ARG A 54 36.12 15.85 -20.91
N LYS A 55 37.31 16.34 -20.50
CA LYS A 55 38.48 16.43 -21.37
C LYS A 55 39.02 15.02 -21.68
N LYS A 56 39.47 14.79 -22.92
CA LYS A 56 40.12 13.52 -23.26
C LYS A 56 41.35 13.32 -22.39
N LYS A 57 41.66 12.09 -22.04
CA LYS A 57 42.81 11.76 -21.17
C LYS A 57 44.15 12.27 -21.72
N THR A 58 44.31 12.28 -23.05
CA THR A 58 45.47 12.79 -23.75
C THR A 58 45.66 14.30 -23.69
N ASP A 59 44.57 15.03 -23.45
CA ASP A 59 44.55 16.50 -23.49
C ASP A 59 44.61 17.11 -22.08
N ARG A 60 44.75 16.27 -21.03
CA ARG A 60 44.90 16.71 -19.64
C ARG A 60 46.34 17.03 -19.32
N ILE A 61 46.54 18.16 -18.68
CA ILE A 61 47.83 18.55 -18.14
C ILE A 61 48.13 17.80 -16.82
N GLU A 62 49.38 17.72 -16.40
CA GLU A 62 49.81 17.02 -15.18
C GLU A 62 49.09 17.56 -13.94
N GLU A 63 48.86 18.87 -13.87
CA GLU A 63 48.12 19.53 -12.80
C GLU A 63 46.65 18.99 -12.66
N GLU A 64 45.96 18.82 -13.79
CA GLU A 64 44.59 18.28 -13.82
C GLU A 64 44.58 16.80 -13.39
N THR A 65 45.60 16.04 -13.73
CA THR A 65 45.73 14.64 -13.30
C THR A 65 45.94 14.54 -11.79
N SER A 66 46.80 15.39 -11.23
CA SER A 66 47.01 15.49 -9.78
C SER A 66 45.74 15.94 -9.05
N GLN A 67 44.98 16.89 -9.62
CA GLN A 67 43.72 17.38 -9.09
C GLN A 67 42.64 16.28 -9.07
N ILE A 68 42.59 15.43 -10.10
CA ILE A 68 41.68 14.27 -10.14
C ILE A 68 41.93 13.34 -8.96
N ASP A 69 43.17 12.98 -8.68
CA ASP A 69 43.52 12.06 -7.62
C ASP A 69 43.27 12.67 -6.23
N HIS A 70 43.52 13.96 -6.06
CA HIS A 70 43.20 14.70 -4.84
C HIS A 70 41.67 14.77 -4.60
N LEU A 71 40.87 15.07 -5.64
CA LEU A 71 39.41 15.09 -5.55
C LEU A 71 38.85 13.71 -5.23
N LYS A 72 39.36 12.65 -5.85
CA LYS A 72 38.96 11.28 -5.54
C LYS A 72 39.22 10.91 -4.07
N GLN A 73 40.41 11.27 -3.55
CA GLN A 73 40.70 11.01 -2.13
C GLN A 73 39.78 11.81 -1.21
N LYS A 74 39.62 13.12 -1.46
CA LYS A 74 38.65 13.95 -0.69
C LYS A 74 37.23 13.41 -0.75
N MET A 75 36.76 12.94 -1.90
CA MET A 75 35.44 12.33 -2.05
C MET A 75 35.30 11.03 -1.24
N LYS A 76 36.38 10.22 -1.19
CA LYS A 76 36.39 9.00 -0.38
C LYS A 76 36.28 9.31 1.11
N ASP A 77 37.06 10.28 1.59
CA ASP A 77 37.01 10.70 3.00
C ASP A 77 35.65 11.33 3.37
N ASN A 78 35.12 12.14 2.45
CA ASN A 78 33.80 12.75 2.59
C ASN A 78 32.68 11.68 2.61
N ALA A 79 32.76 10.66 1.75
CA ALA A 79 31.79 9.57 1.73
C ALA A 79 31.80 8.77 3.05
N GLN A 80 32.99 8.54 3.63
CA GLN A 80 33.09 7.89 4.94
C GLN A 80 32.49 8.76 6.04
N ASN A 81 32.83 10.05 6.07
CA ASN A 81 32.26 11.01 7.03
C ASN A 81 30.71 11.08 6.90
N GLN A 82 30.20 11.10 5.67
CA GLN A 82 28.75 11.07 5.41
C GLN A 82 28.09 9.83 6.00
N LYS A 83 28.73 8.66 5.85
CA LYS A 83 28.25 7.40 6.41
C LYS A 83 28.24 7.43 7.95
N ASP A 84 29.28 7.96 8.55
CA ASP A 84 29.41 8.04 10.02
C ASP A 84 28.39 9.02 10.61
N LEU A 85 28.15 10.15 9.96
CA LEU A 85 27.13 11.12 10.36
C LEU A 85 25.71 10.55 10.24
N LEU A 86 25.44 9.80 9.18
CA LEU A 86 24.16 9.12 9.00
C LEU A 86 23.96 8.07 10.09
N GLN A 87 24.99 7.28 10.38
CA GLN A 87 24.93 6.26 11.43
C GLN A 87 24.63 6.87 12.80
N ARG A 88 25.31 7.96 13.17
CA ARG A 88 25.05 8.67 14.43
C ARG A 88 23.60 9.18 14.48
N HIS A 89 23.18 9.87 13.44
CA HIS A 89 21.82 10.41 13.36
C HIS A 89 20.75 9.32 13.48
N LEU A 90 20.85 8.23 12.70
CA LEU A 90 19.88 7.14 12.76
C LEU A 90 19.93 6.37 14.09
N SER A 91 21.09 6.29 14.75
CA SER A 91 21.20 5.69 16.09
C SER A 91 20.50 6.54 17.14
N GLU A 92 20.62 7.86 17.09
CA GLU A 92 19.89 8.78 17.96
C GLU A 92 18.37 8.68 17.73
N VAL A 93 17.93 8.68 16.46
CA VAL A 93 16.52 8.48 16.09
C VAL A 93 16.01 7.13 16.60
N SER A 94 16.78 6.06 16.44
CA SER A 94 16.47 4.72 16.93
C SER A 94 16.25 4.73 18.46
N SER A 95 17.16 5.33 19.20
CA SER A 95 17.06 5.40 20.66
C SER A 95 15.79 6.10 21.13
N LYS A 96 15.40 7.18 20.45
CA LYS A 96 14.15 7.90 20.74
C LYS A 96 12.91 7.07 20.39
N ILE A 97 12.89 6.37 19.23
CA ILE A 97 11.79 5.48 18.86
C ILE A 97 11.62 4.35 19.87
N LEU A 98 12.72 3.76 20.34
CA LEU A 98 12.69 2.66 21.29
C LEU A 98 12.29 3.10 22.71
N SER A 99 12.34 4.38 23.03
CA SER A 99 11.92 4.88 24.35
C SER A 99 10.46 4.52 24.63
N SER A 100 10.13 4.35 25.92
CA SER A 100 8.75 4.05 26.34
C SER A 100 7.80 5.20 26.11
N SER A 101 8.33 6.44 26.02
CA SER A 101 7.56 7.67 25.79
C SER A 101 7.22 7.90 24.32
N PHE A 102 7.93 7.27 23.37
CA PHE A 102 7.68 7.53 21.95
C PHE A 102 6.27 7.13 21.51
N ARG A 103 5.61 8.07 20.84
CA ARG A 103 4.27 7.95 20.22
C ARG A 103 4.26 8.68 18.89
N PHE A 104 3.35 8.30 18.01
CA PHE A 104 3.02 9.14 16.86
C PHE A 104 2.10 10.27 17.29
N THR A 105 2.39 11.49 16.84
CA THR A 105 1.45 12.60 16.90
C THR A 105 0.46 12.45 15.77
N LEU A 106 -0.80 12.17 16.10
CA LEU A 106 -1.84 11.98 15.10
C LEU A 106 -2.72 13.24 15.02
N THR A 107 -2.84 13.81 13.82
CA THR A 107 -3.73 14.94 13.53
C THR A 107 -4.78 14.50 12.54
N SER A 108 -5.99 15.06 12.65
CA SER A 108 -7.09 14.79 11.74
C SER A 108 -7.52 16.04 10.99
N ASP A 109 -7.76 15.92 9.70
CA ASP A 109 -8.36 16.95 8.87
C ASP A 109 -9.71 16.47 8.34
N ALA A 110 -10.77 17.10 8.81
CA ALA A 110 -12.15 16.85 8.42
C ALA A 110 -12.72 17.92 7.46
N SER A 111 -11.89 18.89 7.02
CA SER A 111 -12.32 20.05 6.23
C SER A 111 -13.02 19.67 4.92
N LYS A 112 -12.55 18.60 4.26
CA LYS A 112 -13.10 18.13 2.99
C LYS A 112 -14.32 17.22 3.16
N ASN A 113 -14.32 16.38 4.18
CA ASN A 113 -15.41 15.45 4.46
C ASN A 113 -15.42 15.12 5.97
N PRO A 114 -16.34 15.71 6.75
CA PRO A 114 -16.45 15.49 8.19
C PRO A 114 -16.69 14.02 8.57
N GLN A 115 -17.36 13.25 7.70
CA GLN A 115 -17.62 11.82 7.94
C GLN A 115 -16.43 10.92 7.62
N LYS A 116 -15.47 11.42 6.83
CA LYS A 116 -14.28 10.67 6.40
C LYS A 116 -13.01 11.50 6.61
N PRO A 117 -12.64 11.80 7.86
CA PRO A 117 -11.46 12.61 8.14
C PRO A 117 -10.19 11.93 7.64
N VAL A 118 -9.26 12.74 7.13
CA VAL A 118 -7.93 12.28 6.72
C VAL A 118 -6.97 12.50 7.88
N TYR A 119 -6.20 11.48 8.21
CA TYR A 119 -5.23 11.51 9.29
C TYR A 119 -3.81 11.64 8.77
N SER A 120 -3.01 12.42 9.47
CA SER A 120 -1.57 12.52 9.24
C SER A 120 -0.80 12.31 10.54
N ILE A 121 0.40 11.76 10.41
CA ILE A 121 1.34 11.68 11.52
C ILE A 121 2.24 12.91 11.53
N GLY A 122 2.86 13.18 12.66
CA GLY A 122 3.80 14.29 12.82
C GLY A 122 4.98 14.24 11.84
N ASN A 123 5.74 15.34 11.84
CA ASN A 123 6.81 15.58 10.87
C ASN A 123 8.22 15.47 11.47
N THR A 124 8.38 14.77 12.59
CA THR A 124 9.69 14.55 13.18
C THR A 124 10.45 13.42 12.47
N PRO A 125 11.80 13.42 12.51
CA PRO A 125 12.58 12.29 11.98
C PRO A 125 12.17 10.95 12.60
N GLU A 126 11.91 10.93 13.91
CA GLU A 126 11.50 9.74 14.64
C GLU A 126 10.19 9.16 14.12
N GLU A 127 9.17 10.00 13.91
CA GLU A 127 7.88 9.59 13.39
C GLU A 127 7.97 9.10 11.94
N PHE A 128 8.76 9.81 11.11
CA PHE A 128 8.99 9.40 9.73
C PHE A 128 9.65 8.02 9.66
N PHE A 129 10.80 7.85 10.32
CA PHE A 129 11.53 6.58 10.28
C PHE A 129 10.77 5.44 10.96
N ALA A 130 10.09 5.71 12.09
CA ALA A 130 9.25 4.71 12.75
C ALA A 130 8.12 4.22 11.85
N MET A 131 7.45 5.12 11.12
CA MET A 131 6.38 4.74 10.18
C MET A 131 6.93 3.94 9.01
N GLN A 132 8.08 4.34 8.41
CA GLN A 132 8.69 3.59 7.32
C GLN A 132 9.12 2.18 7.78
N ALA A 133 9.73 2.06 8.95
CA ALA A 133 10.10 0.77 9.52
C ALA A 133 8.86 -0.08 9.82
N LEU A 134 7.83 0.49 10.44
CA LEU A 134 6.58 -0.20 10.75
C LEU A 134 5.89 -0.74 9.49
N CYS A 135 5.73 0.09 8.46
CA CYS A 135 5.14 -0.32 7.18
C CYS A 135 5.94 -1.46 6.54
N ARG A 136 7.27 -1.36 6.55
CA ARG A 136 8.14 -2.39 6.01
C ARG A 136 8.04 -3.70 6.77
N ASN A 137 8.05 -3.64 8.11
CA ASN A 137 7.92 -4.80 8.98
C ASN A 137 6.58 -5.51 8.74
N VAL A 138 5.47 -4.78 8.76
CA VAL A 138 4.13 -5.32 8.51
C VAL A 138 4.05 -5.93 7.11
N LYS A 139 4.48 -5.20 6.08
CA LYS A 139 4.46 -5.69 4.70
C LYS A 139 5.26 -6.99 4.53
N LYS A 140 6.46 -7.05 5.11
CA LYS A 140 7.36 -8.21 4.99
C LYS A 140 6.84 -9.41 5.79
N LEU A 141 6.38 -9.16 7.03
CA LEU A 141 5.90 -10.20 7.92
C LEU A 141 4.66 -10.91 7.38
N PHE A 142 3.68 -10.14 6.94
CA PHE A 142 2.41 -10.66 6.42
C PHE A 142 2.42 -10.89 4.91
N LYS A 143 3.59 -10.75 4.26
CA LYS A 143 3.77 -10.94 2.80
C LYS A 143 2.74 -10.17 1.96
N ILE A 144 2.40 -8.94 2.39
CA ILE A 144 1.38 -8.14 1.74
C ILE A 144 1.85 -7.75 0.34
N SER A 145 1.08 -8.14 -0.66
CA SER A 145 1.24 -7.73 -2.05
C SER A 145 0.06 -6.88 -2.46
N MET A 146 0.31 -5.75 -3.07
CA MET A 146 -0.75 -4.89 -3.61
C MET A 146 -0.93 -5.19 -5.09
N SER A 147 -2.18 -5.37 -5.50
CA SER A 147 -2.51 -5.60 -6.90
C SER A 147 -2.19 -4.38 -7.76
N SER A 148 -1.75 -4.62 -8.99
CA SER A 148 -1.54 -3.58 -9.99
C SER A 148 -2.83 -3.38 -10.79
N ARG A 149 -3.25 -2.10 -10.97
CA ARG A 149 -4.40 -1.76 -11.82
C ARG A 149 -4.23 -2.29 -13.23
N ASP A 150 -3.05 -2.08 -13.82
CA ASP A 150 -2.76 -2.46 -15.21
C ASP A 150 -2.76 -3.99 -15.38
N GLU A 151 -2.25 -4.73 -14.40
CA GLU A 151 -2.30 -6.20 -14.41
C GLU A 151 -3.73 -6.73 -14.33
N ILE A 152 -4.56 -6.18 -13.44
CA ILE A 152 -5.98 -6.56 -13.31
C ILE A 152 -6.70 -6.35 -14.65
N LEU A 153 -6.57 -5.15 -15.24
CA LEU A 153 -7.23 -4.81 -16.50
C LEU A 153 -6.73 -5.66 -17.67
N SER A 154 -5.42 -5.92 -17.73
CA SER A 154 -4.82 -6.74 -18.78
C SER A 154 -5.29 -8.20 -18.72
N GLN A 155 -5.32 -8.79 -17.51
CA GLN A 155 -5.79 -10.16 -17.32
C GLN A 155 -7.29 -10.28 -17.60
N LEU A 156 -8.11 -9.34 -17.10
CA LEU A 156 -9.55 -9.33 -17.39
C LEU A 156 -9.83 -9.19 -18.90
N LYS A 157 -9.08 -8.31 -19.58
CA LYS A 157 -9.21 -8.13 -21.02
C LYS A 157 -8.88 -9.40 -21.81
N MET A 158 -7.83 -10.10 -21.39
CA MET A 158 -7.45 -11.37 -22.01
C MET A 158 -8.54 -12.42 -21.81
N LEU A 159 -9.01 -12.58 -20.56
CA LEU A 159 -10.09 -13.50 -20.23
C LEU A 159 -11.34 -13.27 -21.08
N LEU A 160 -11.89 -12.04 -21.06
CA LEU A 160 -13.13 -11.71 -21.78
C LEU A 160 -13.02 -11.86 -23.30
N ARG A 161 -11.82 -11.79 -23.90
CA ARG A 161 -11.60 -11.98 -25.33
C ARG A 161 -11.53 -13.44 -25.76
N GLU A 162 -10.93 -14.27 -24.90
CA GLU A 162 -10.61 -15.66 -25.23
C GLU A 162 -11.70 -16.63 -24.77
N ASP A 163 -12.42 -16.26 -23.70
CA ASP A 163 -13.44 -17.10 -23.11
C ASP A 163 -14.74 -17.05 -23.90
N LYS A 164 -15.21 -18.21 -24.34
CA LYS A 164 -16.49 -18.40 -25.05
C LYS A 164 -17.51 -19.15 -24.21
N SER A 165 -17.15 -19.55 -23.00
CA SER A 165 -18.04 -20.23 -22.09
C SER A 165 -19.05 -19.25 -21.49
N ARG A 166 -20.17 -19.74 -20.99
CA ARG A 166 -21.08 -18.90 -20.19
C ARG A 166 -20.36 -18.47 -18.93
N TYR A 167 -20.47 -17.17 -18.57
CA TYR A 167 -19.87 -16.60 -17.39
C TYR A 167 -20.77 -15.55 -16.74
N TYR A 168 -20.62 -15.40 -15.43
CA TYR A 168 -21.15 -14.27 -14.67
C TYR A 168 -20.03 -13.30 -14.31
N ILE A 169 -20.34 -12.01 -14.34
CA ILE A 169 -19.47 -10.96 -13.79
C ILE A 169 -20.19 -10.34 -12.59
N ILE A 170 -19.45 -10.21 -11.48
CA ILE A 170 -19.85 -9.47 -10.29
C ILE A 170 -18.78 -8.42 -10.04
N ARG A 171 -19.15 -7.15 -10.18
CA ARG A 171 -18.31 -6.01 -9.79
C ARG A 171 -18.99 -5.28 -8.65
N THR A 172 -18.25 -5.02 -7.56
CA THR A 172 -18.76 -4.30 -6.40
C THR A 172 -17.64 -3.59 -5.66
N ASP A 173 -17.97 -2.70 -4.71
CA ASP A 173 -16.99 -2.10 -3.81
C ASP A 173 -17.37 -2.27 -2.33
N VAL A 174 -16.38 -2.16 -1.45
CA VAL A 174 -16.58 -2.26 0.00
C VAL A 174 -17.02 -0.90 0.54
N ARG A 175 -18.19 -0.84 1.19
CA ARG A 175 -18.73 0.39 1.77
C ARG A 175 -17.84 0.89 2.89
N ASN A 176 -17.41 2.16 2.79
CA ASN A 176 -16.61 2.82 3.83
C ASN A 176 -15.47 1.94 4.36
N CYS A 177 -14.72 1.30 3.45
CA CYS A 177 -13.75 0.26 3.76
C CYS A 177 -12.84 0.62 4.95
N PHE A 178 -12.18 1.78 4.93
CA PHE A 178 -11.26 2.20 5.99
C PHE A 178 -11.96 2.49 7.31
N GLU A 179 -13.19 2.97 7.29
CA GLU A 179 -13.97 3.34 8.48
C GLU A 179 -14.66 2.13 9.11
N SER A 180 -14.85 1.04 8.37
CA SER A 180 -15.64 -0.10 8.79
C SER A 180 -14.83 -1.28 9.34
N ILE A 181 -13.53 -1.38 9.09
CA ILE A 181 -12.70 -2.51 9.53
C ILE A 181 -12.81 -2.69 11.06
N PRO A 182 -13.32 -3.85 11.56
CA PRO A 182 -13.49 -4.08 12.99
C PRO A 182 -12.14 -4.26 13.70
N HIS A 183 -11.92 -3.50 14.79
CA HIS A 183 -10.68 -3.55 15.55
C HIS A 183 -10.40 -4.91 16.18
N ASN A 184 -11.41 -5.57 16.74
CA ASN A 184 -11.26 -6.88 17.38
C ASN A 184 -10.69 -7.91 16.41
N LYS A 185 -11.28 -8.04 15.23
CA LYS A 185 -10.83 -9.00 14.20
C LYS A 185 -9.48 -8.62 13.62
N LEU A 186 -9.25 -7.32 13.37
CA LEU A 186 -7.95 -6.85 12.89
C LEU A 186 -6.83 -7.15 13.91
N PHE A 187 -7.07 -6.91 15.21
CA PHE A 187 -6.11 -7.23 16.24
C PHE A 187 -5.92 -8.73 16.43
N GLU A 188 -6.98 -9.53 16.34
CA GLU A 188 -6.87 -10.99 16.35
C GLU A 188 -5.88 -11.50 15.28
N TYR A 189 -6.00 -11.01 14.05
CA TYR A 189 -5.08 -11.39 12.97
C TYR A 189 -3.66 -10.85 13.15
N LEU A 190 -3.51 -9.63 13.66
CA LEU A 190 -2.19 -9.02 13.90
C LEU A 190 -1.47 -9.63 15.09
N GLU A 191 -2.20 -9.97 16.16
CA GLU A 191 -1.64 -10.43 17.43
C GLU A 191 -1.51 -11.94 17.53
N GLY A 192 -2.36 -12.68 16.83
CA GLY A 192 -2.25 -14.13 16.67
C GLY A 192 -0.91 -14.55 16.00
N ASN A 193 -0.24 -13.60 15.35
CA ASN A 193 1.10 -13.81 14.83
C ASN A 193 2.16 -13.32 15.83
N ASN A 194 2.85 -14.26 16.48
CA ASN A 194 3.89 -13.98 17.48
C ASN A 194 5.17 -13.32 16.92
N LEU A 195 5.27 -13.17 15.61
CA LEU A 195 6.45 -12.61 14.94
C LEU A 195 6.49 -11.07 15.01
N LEU A 196 5.36 -10.41 15.25
CA LEU A 196 5.32 -8.95 15.38
C LEU A 196 5.84 -8.53 16.78
N ASP A 197 6.86 -7.68 16.80
CA ASP A 197 7.49 -7.22 18.04
C ASP A 197 6.55 -6.35 18.91
N VAL A 198 6.84 -6.26 20.20
CA VAL A 198 6.01 -5.56 21.20
C VAL A 198 5.84 -4.08 20.85
N LYS A 199 6.92 -3.43 20.37
CA LYS A 199 6.87 -1.99 20.00
C LYS A 199 5.96 -1.77 18.80
N SER A 200 6.07 -2.59 17.75
CA SER A 200 5.19 -2.53 16.58
C SER A 200 3.73 -2.77 16.98
N LYS A 201 3.44 -3.77 17.81
CA LYS A 201 2.09 -4.01 18.35
C LYS A 201 1.54 -2.78 19.08
N SER A 202 2.35 -2.16 19.95
CA SER A 202 1.96 -0.97 20.69
C SER A 202 1.67 0.22 19.76
N LEU A 203 2.54 0.47 18.77
CA LEU A 203 2.36 1.56 17.81
C LEU A 203 1.12 1.35 16.94
N LEU A 204 0.89 0.12 16.45
CA LEU A 204 -0.30 -0.21 15.66
C LEU A 204 -1.58 -0.03 16.47
N ARG A 205 -1.63 -0.51 17.72
CA ARG A 205 -2.82 -0.35 18.57
C ARG A 205 -3.20 1.12 18.74
N ARG A 206 -2.23 1.99 18.99
CA ARG A 206 -2.46 3.43 19.17
C ARG A 206 -2.94 4.09 17.89
N LEU A 207 -2.31 3.78 16.75
CA LEU A 207 -2.72 4.30 15.45
C LEU A 207 -4.14 3.85 15.06
N ILE A 208 -4.43 2.55 15.22
CA ILE A 208 -5.74 2.00 14.87
C ILE A 208 -6.83 2.59 15.75
N ARG A 209 -6.57 2.73 17.06
CA ARG A 209 -7.50 3.36 18.01
C ARG A 209 -7.58 4.87 17.86
N LYS A 210 -6.74 5.46 17.01
CA LYS A 210 -6.68 6.91 16.79
C LYS A 210 -6.44 7.68 18.10
N GLU A 211 -5.48 7.19 18.89
CA GLU A 211 -5.09 7.85 20.14
C GLU A 211 -4.31 9.13 19.82
N PHE A 212 -4.93 10.29 20.07
CA PHE A 212 -4.33 11.61 19.90
C PHE A 212 -3.50 11.99 21.14
N GLU A 213 -2.38 12.67 20.93
CA GLU A 213 -1.58 13.21 22.05
C GLU A 213 -2.19 14.49 22.69
N ASP A 214 -3.18 15.10 22.05
CA ASP A 214 -3.74 16.33 22.56
C ASP A 214 -4.46 16.09 23.88
N LYS A 215 -3.81 16.53 24.98
CA LYS A 215 -4.30 16.42 26.35
C LYS A 215 -5.63 17.17 26.60
N ASN A 216 -6.01 18.08 25.70
CA ASN A 216 -7.25 18.85 25.77
C ASN A 216 -8.43 18.10 25.11
N LEU A 217 -8.14 17.17 24.21
CA LEU A 217 -9.12 16.25 23.68
C LEU A 217 -9.13 15.00 24.57
N ARG A 218 -9.68 15.10 25.77
CA ARG A 218 -10.02 13.90 26.55
C ARG A 218 -10.90 13.04 25.65
N PRO A 219 -10.57 11.74 25.45
CA PRO A 219 -11.47 10.85 24.77
C PRO A 219 -12.72 10.64 25.67
N VAL A 220 -13.65 11.56 25.58
CA VAL A 220 -15.02 11.40 26.12
C VAL A 220 -15.76 10.30 25.33
N ILE A 221 -15.15 9.80 24.29
CA ILE A 221 -15.79 8.87 23.38
C ILE A 221 -15.14 7.50 23.61
N LYS A 222 -15.97 6.50 23.90
CA LYS A 222 -15.65 5.09 23.74
C LYS A 222 -14.81 4.96 22.48
N THR A 223 -13.56 4.48 22.60
CA THR A 223 -12.65 4.26 21.46
C THR A 223 -13.46 3.60 20.35
N PRO A 224 -13.48 4.17 19.14
CA PRO A 224 -14.25 3.56 18.06
C PRO A 224 -13.78 2.12 17.90
N GLN A 225 -14.74 1.19 17.88
CA GLN A 225 -14.40 -0.23 17.73
C GLN A 225 -14.15 -0.63 16.28
N THR A 226 -14.23 0.32 15.37
CA THR A 226 -14.03 0.13 13.94
C THR A 226 -13.21 1.27 13.34
N GLY A 227 -12.63 0.98 12.19
CA GLY A 227 -11.96 1.94 11.31
C GLY A 227 -10.48 2.17 11.61
N ILE A 228 -9.73 2.28 10.52
CA ILE A 228 -8.29 2.60 10.53
C ILE A 228 -8.07 4.04 10.04
N PRO A 229 -6.99 4.73 10.44
CA PRO A 229 -6.78 6.14 10.13
C PRO A 229 -6.48 6.36 8.65
N ARG A 230 -7.48 6.78 7.86
CA ARG A 230 -7.32 7.12 6.44
C ARG A 230 -6.23 8.17 6.26
N GLY A 231 -5.36 8.00 5.26
CA GLY A 231 -4.25 8.92 4.95
C GLY A 231 -2.91 8.52 5.56
N CYS A 232 -2.88 7.70 6.61
CA CYS A 232 -1.63 7.16 7.13
C CYS A 232 -1.06 6.07 6.20
N ALA A 233 0.26 6.06 6.01
CA ALA A 233 0.92 5.11 5.11
C ALA A 233 0.68 3.63 5.48
N ILE A 234 0.51 3.33 6.76
CA ILE A 234 0.24 1.97 7.24
C ILE A 234 -1.18 1.49 6.92
N SER A 235 -2.13 2.40 6.76
CA SER A 235 -3.56 2.04 6.64
C SER A 235 -3.88 1.25 5.39
N SER A 236 -3.26 1.57 4.26
CA SER A 236 -3.41 0.78 3.04
C SER A 236 -2.88 -0.65 3.20
N LEU A 237 -1.80 -0.84 3.96
CA LEU A 237 -1.28 -2.17 4.25
C LEU A 237 -2.18 -2.96 5.20
N LEU A 238 -2.75 -2.29 6.22
CA LEU A 238 -3.68 -2.93 7.16
C LEU A 238 -5.00 -3.31 6.47
N SER A 239 -5.52 -2.43 5.60
CA SER A 239 -6.70 -2.72 4.79
C SER A 239 -6.44 -3.90 3.86
N GLU A 240 -5.32 -3.91 3.12
CA GLU A 240 -4.94 -5.01 2.24
C GLU A 240 -4.79 -6.33 3.01
N PHE A 241 -4.10 -6.30 4.15
CA PHE A 241 -3.96 -7.46 5.03
C PHE A 241 -5.31 -8.01 5.51
N TYR A 242 -6.22 -7.13 5.92
CA TYR A 242 -7.54 -7.55 6.40
C TYR A 242 -8.41 -8.12 5.28
N LEU A 243 -8.48 -7.42 4.15
CA LEU A 243 -9.29 -7.84 3.01
C LEU A 243 -8.75 -9.11 2.34
N SER A 244 -7.44 -9.34 2.34
CA SER A 244 -6.87 -10.59 1.80
C SER A 244 -7.41 -11.84 2.51
N LYS A 245 -7.79 -11.74 3.81
CA LYS A 245 -8.42 -12.86 4.53
C LYS A 245 -9.83 -13.14 4.04
N ILE A 246 -10.54 -12.10 3.62
CA ILE A 246 -11.84 -12.23 2.99
C ILE A 246 -11.71 -12.83 1.59
N ASP A 247 -10.73 -12.36 0.81
CA ASP A 247 -10.44 -12.88 -0.53
C ASP A 247 -10.13 -14.39 -0.50
N GLU A 248 -9.31 -14.83 0.47
CA GLU A 248 -9.05 -16.26 0.69
C GLU A 248 -10.34 -17.05 0.96
N LYS A 249 -11.24 -16.51 1.80
CA LYS A 249 -12.49 -17.15 2.16
C LYS A 249 -13.49 -17.21 1.00
N ILE A 250 -13.54 -16.13 0.20
CA ILE A 250 -14.40 -16.07 -1.00
C ILE A 250 -13.97 -17.14 -2.01
N ARG A 251 -12.67 -17.27 -2.29
CA ARG A 251 -12.15 -18.30 -3.20
C ARG A 251 -12.50 -19.71 -2.77
N TYR A 252 -12.64 -19.93 -1.46
CA TYR A 252 -13.05 -21.22 -0.92
C TYR A 252 -14.56 -21.46 -1.00
N LYS A 253 -15.39 -20.39 -0.79
CA LYS A 253 -16.84 -20.51 -0.73
C LYS A 253 -17.53 -20.47 -2.09
N LEU A 254 -16.98 -19.76 -3.06
CA LEU A 254 -17.60 -19.61 -4.38
C LEU A 254 -16.97 -20.60 -5.37
N PRO A 255 -17.74 -21.57 -5.93
CA PRO A 255 -17.25 -22.46 -6.96
C PRO A 255 -17.13 -21.74 -8.32
N GLY A 256 -16.34 -22.30 -9.21
CA GLY A 256 -16.25 -21.85 -10.60
C GLY A 256 -15.58 -20.47 -10.81
N ILE A 257 -14.88 -19.91 -9.80
CA ILE A 257 -14.14 -18.66 -9.99
C ILE A 257 -13.01 -18.88 -11.01
N VAL A 258 -13.08 -18.20 -12.14
CA VAL A 258 -12.04 -18.17 -13.17
C VAL A 258 -11.16 -16.93 -13.07
N PHE A 259 -11.71 -15.84 -12.53
CA PHE A 259 -10.97 -14.62 -12.26
C PHE A 259 -11.52 -13.92 -11.02
N MET A 260 -10.63 -13.51 -10.15
CA MET A 260 -10.96 -12.68 -9.00
C MET A 260 -9.83 -11.71 -8.73
N ALA A 261 -10.13 -10.44 -8.77
CA ALA A 261 -9.20 -9.37 -8.45
C ALA A 261 -9.85 -8.33 -7.53
N ARG A 262 -9.02 -7.73 -6.71
CA ARG A 262 -9.39 -6.59 -5.85
C ARG A 262 -8.32 -5.51 -5.94
N TYR A 263 -8.76 -4.28 -6.09
CA TYR A 263 -7.90 -3.11 -6.03
C TYR A 263 -8.43 -2.18 -4.93
N VAL A 264 -7.79 -2.23 -3.75
CA VAL A 264 -8.22 -1.56 -2.52
C VAL A 264 -9.62 -2.03 -2.11
N ASP A 265 -10.67 -1.30 -2.42
CA ASP A 265 -12.08 -1.58 -2.12
C ASP A 265 -12.88 -2.08 -3.34
N ASP A 266 -12.42 -1.81 -4.56
CA ASP A 266 -13.04 -2.31 -5.80
C ASP A 266 -12.75 -3.82 -6.00
N ILE A 267 -13.81 -4.60 -6.23
CA ILE A 267 -13.78 -6.05 -6.40
C ILE A 267 -14.39 -6.41 -7.75
N ILE A 268 -13.75 -7.32 -8.46
CA ILE A 268 -14.32 -7.97 -9.64
C ILE A 268 -14.12 -9.48 -9.57
N ILE A 269 -15.17 -10.21 -9.84
CA ILE A 269 -15.19 -11.67 -9.89
C ILE A 269 -15.83 -12.09 -11.20
N VAL A 270 -15.21 -13.04 -11.90
CA VAL A 270 -15.78 -13.75 -13.04
C VAL A 270 -15.87 -15.22 -12.67
N VAL A 271 -17.04 -15.79 -12.83
CA VAL A 271 -17.30 -17.21 -12.53
C VAL A 271 -17.90 -17.92 -13.74
N HIS A 272 -17.54 -19.18 -13.96
CA HIS A 272 -18.26 -20.09 -14.82
C HIS A 272 -19.29 -20.84 -13.97
N PRO A 273 -20.60 -20.64 -14.20
CA PRO A 273 -21.61 -21.41 -13.52
C PRO A 273 -21.49 -22.88 -13.93
N ASN A 274 -21.58 -23.78 -12.95
CA ASN A 274 -21.65 -25.20 -13.26
C ASN A 274 -23.05 -25.52 -13.80
N LEU A 275 -23.13 -25.94 -15.07
CA LEU A 275 -24.40 -26.22 -15.76
C LEU A 275 -25.20 -27.38 -15.11
N ASP A 276 -24.50 -28.30 -14.45
CA ASP A 276 -25.13 -29.43 -13.76
C ASP A 276 -25.82 -29.00 -12.44
N ASP A 277 -25.38 -27.87 -11.87
CA ASP A 277 -25.87 -27.30 -10.59
C ASP A 277 -26.49 -25.90 -10.76
N GLU A 278 -26.98 -25.53 -11.94
CA GLU A 278 -27.46 -24.18 -12.28
C GLU A 278 -28.55 -23.68 -11.34
N HIS A 279 -29.44 -24.55 -10.85
CA HIS A 279 -30.45 -24.20 -9.88
C HIS A 279 -29.88 -23.89 -8.49
N GLN A 280 -28.69 -24.38 -8.17
CA GLN A 280 -28.04 -24.17 -6.88
C GLN A 280 -27.16 -22.89 -6.89
N TRP A 281 -26.57 -22.52 -8.06
CA TRP A 281 -25.60 -21.41 -8.20
C TRP A 281 -26.05 -20.39 -9.25
N SER A 282 -27.20 -19.76 -9.02
CA SER A 282 -27.60 -18.58 -9.80
C SER A 282 -26.71 -17.37 -9.50
N LEU A 283 -26.77 -16.35 -10.37
CA LEU A 283 -26.04 -15.08 -10.19
C LEU A 283 -26.40 -14.42 -8.83
N GLU A 284 -27.68 -14.46 -8.46
CA GLU A 284 -28.17 -13.95 -7.16
C GLU A 284 -27.54 -14.73 -6.00
N LYS A 285 -27.40 -16.03 -6.13
CA LYS A 285 -26.77 -16.86 -5.09
C LYS A 285 -25.31 -16.55 -4.91
N TYR A 286 -24.56 -16.30 -5.99
CA TYR A 286 -23.17 -15.82 -5.90
C TYR A 286 -23.09 -14.48 -5.16
N VAL A 287 -23.97 -13.51 -5.48
CA VAL A 287 -24.04 -12.21 -4.80
C VAL A 287 -24.41 -12.37 -3.33
N GLU A 288 -25.36 -13.24 -3.01
CA GLU A 288 -25.76 -13.54 -1.62
C GLU A 288 -24.58 -14.09 -0.79
N VAL A 289 -23.90 -15.12 -1.29
CA VAL A 289 -22.76 -15.74 -0.59
C VAL A 289 -21.60 -14.76 -0.44
N LEU A 290 -21.33 -13.94 -1.48
CA LEU A 290 -20.34 -12.89 -1.42
C LEU A 290 -20.69 -11.87 -0.33
N THR A 291 -21.92 -11.37 -0.31
CA THR A 291 -22.40 -10.39 0.67
C THR A 291 -22.31 -10.93 2.09
N ASN A 292 -22.80 -12.16 2.32
CA ASN A 292 -22.74 -12.80 3.62
C ASN A 292 -21.31 -13.03 4.10
N THR A 293 -20.39 -13.32 3.18
CA THR A 293 -18.97 -13.47 3.52
C THR A 293 -18.39 -12.17 4.03
N TYR A 294 -18.68 -11.01 3.40
CA TYR A 294 -18.23 -9.71 3.91
C TYR A 294 -18.85 -9.38 5.27
N ILE A 295 -20.14 -9.67 5.48
CA ILE A 295 -20.84 -9.49 6.76
C ILE A 295 -20.19 -10.33 7.87
N GLU A 296 -19.81 -11.56 7.63
CA GLU A 296 -19.06 -12.40 8.58
C GLU A 296 -17.77 -11.72 9.07
N TYR A 297 -17.15 -10.88 8.24
CA TYR A 297 -15.95 -10.11 8.58
C TYR A 297 -16.26 -8.69 9.10
N GLY A 298 -17.55 -8.36 9.30
CA GLY A 298 -17.98 -7.06 9.81
C GLY A 298 -17.88 -5.93 8.79
N LEU A 299 -17.86 -6.26 7.52
CA LEU A 299 -17.87 -5.32 6.41
C LEU A 299 -19.14 -5.47 5.59
N THR A 300 -19.48 -4.45 4.81
CA THR A 300 -20.59 -4.49 3.86
C THR A 300 -20.11 -4.08 2.49
N ILE A 301 -20.64 -4.72 1.46
CA ILE A 301 -20.41 -4.36 0.05
C ILE A 301 -21.66 -3.72 -0.54
N HIS A 302 -21.51 -3.09 -1.69
CA HIS A 302 -22.67 -2.68 -2.49
C HIS A 302 -23.33 -3.90 -3.14
N THR A 303 -24.68 -3.85 -3.25
CA THR A 303 -25.47 -4.91 -3.85
C THR A 303 -26.30 -4.34 -5.03
N PRO A 304 -26.77 -5.17 -5.97
CA PRO A 304 -27.61 -4.70 -7.07
C PRO A 304 -28.87 -3.98 -6.61
N THR A 305 -29.36 -4.28 -5.41
CA THR A 305 -30.58 -3.70 -4.83
C THR A 305 -30.36 -2.32 -4.20
N ASP A 306 -29.12 -1.84 -4.11
CA ASP A 306 -28.81 -0.55 -3.49
C ASP A 306 -29.18 0.67 -4.35
N GLY A 307 -29.49 0.47 -5.62
CA GLY A 307 -29.79 1.54 -6.57
C GLY A 307 -28.61 2.47 -6.88
N THR A 308 -27.38 1.97 -6.72
CA THR A 308 -26.14 2.71 -7.01
C THR A 308 -25.36 2.02 -8.12
N ASP A 309 -24.58 2.79 -8.90
CA ASP A 309 -23.68 2.26 -9.95
C ASP A 309 -22.46 1.51 -9.38
N LYS A 310 -22.42 1.30 -8.05
CA LYS A 310 -21.30 0.69 -7.36
C LYS A 310 -21.32 -0.84 -7.34
N CYS A 311 -22.45 -1.44 -7.68
CA CYS A 311 -22.55 -2.87 -7.93
C CYS A 311 -23.07 -3.11 -9.32
N TYR A 312 -22.38 -3.97 -10.06
CA TYR A 312 -22.74 -4.40 -11.40
C TYR A 312 -22.69 -5.92 -11.47
N THR A 313 -23.76 -6.50 -12.02
CA THR A 313 -23.87 -7.93 -12.28
C THR A 313 -24.23 -8.17 -13.73
N TYR A 314 -23.67 -9.22 -14.31
CA TYR A 314 -23.88 -9.56 -15.71
C TYR A 314 -23.88 -11.08 -15.91
N ASP A 315 -24.81 -11.58 -16.69
CA ASP A 315 -24.83 -12.94 -17.23
C ASP A 315 -24.54 -12.85 -18.75
N SER A 316 -23.56 -13.62 -19.22
CA SER A 316 -23.17 -13.62 -20.63
C SER A 316 -24.27 -14.17 -21.57
N ASP A 317 -25.21 -14.96 -21.06
CA ASP A 317 -26.36 -15.46 -21.81
C ASP A 317 -27.48 -14.40 -21.95
N ASP A 318 -27.42 -13.34 -21.15
CA ASP A 318 -28.31 -12.21 -21.33
C ASP A 318 -28.04 -11.50 -22.68
N LYS A 319 -29.14 -11.15 -23.39
CA LYS A 319 -29.03 -10.38 -24.63
C LYS A 319 -28.55 -8.93 -24.47
N LYS A 320 -28.24 -8.53 -23.23
CA LYS A 320 -27.78 -7.19 -22.90
C LYS A 320 -26.30 -7.00 -23.30
N ASN A 321 -25.93 -5.82 -23.75
CA ASN A 321 -24.54 -5.48 -23.97
C ASN A 321 -23.85 -5.29 -22.61
N LEU A 322 -22.68 -5.90 -22.45
CA LEU A 322 -21.81 -5.65 -21.32
C LEU A 322 -21.36 -4.20 -21.32
N LYS A 323 -21.60 -3.47 -20.23
CA LYS A 323 -21.04 -2.12 -20.02
C LYS A 323 -20.96 -1.82 -18.53
N PHE A 324 -19.74 -1.60 -18.02
CA PHE A 324 -19.52 -1.18 -16.63
C PHE A 324 -18.18 -0.46 -16.46
N ASP A 325 -18.07 0.29 -15.38
CA ASP A 325 -16.83 0.99 -15.03
C ASP A 325 -16.02 0.19 -14.02
N LEU A 326 -14.71 0.08 -14.24
CA LEU A 326 -13.76 -0.56 -13.36
C LEU A 326 -12.44 0.20 -13.34
N LEU A 327 -11.98 0.61 -12.16
CA LEU A 327 -10.67 1.24 -11.94
C LEU A 327 -10.41 2.48 -12.83
N GLY A 328 -11.45 3.22 -13.17
CA GLY A 328 -11.39 4.41 -14.03
C GLY A 328 -11.42 4.12 -15.53
N TYR A 329 -11.78 2.91 -15.92
CA TYR A 329 -12.00 2.52 -17.31
C TYR A 329 -13.43 2.03 -17.50
N THR A 330 -14.07 2.38 -18.62
CA THR A 330 -15.33 1.79 -19.04
C THR A 330 -15.04 0.55 -19.89
N ILE A 331 -15.55 -0.60 -19.48
CA ILE A 331 -15.45 -1.88 -20.20
C ILE A 331 -16.77 -2.10 -20.94
N GLN A 332 -16.71 -2.27 -22.25
CA GLN A 332 -17.89 -2.45 -23.07
C GLN A 332 -17.69 -3.55 -24.12
N SER A 333 -18.71 -4.39 -24.32
CA SER A 333 -18.77 -5.30 -25.45
C SER A 333 -19.34 -4.58 -26.68
N ILE A 334 -18.74 -4.81 -27.85
CA ILE A 334 -19.27 -4.35 -29.14
C ILE A 334 -19.48 -5.57 -30.01
N LYS A 335 -20.71 -5.73 -30.55
CA LYS A 335 -20.99 -6.75 -31.55
C LYS A 335 -20.33 -6.32 -32.88
N GLY A 336 -19.33 -7.05 -33.33
CA GLY A 336 -18.73 -6.88 -34.65
C GLY A 336 -19.66 -7.34 -35.75
N LYS A 337 -19.42 -6.90 -37.01
CA LYS A 337 -20.20 -7.29 -38.20
C LYS A 337 -20.18 -8.79 -38.57
N GLU A 338 -19.35 -9.60 -37.86
CA GLU A 338 -19.15 -11.04 -38.13
C GLU A 338 -19.35 -11.89 -36.86
N ASP A 339 -20.36 -11.63 -36.04
CA ASP A 339 -20.64 -12.36 -34.78
C ASP A 339 -19.43 -12.48 -33.78
N LYS A 340 -18.37 -11.74 -34.03
CA LYS A 340 -17.23 -11.65 -33.13
C LYS A 340 -17.47 -10.56 -32.10
N GLN A 341 -17.65 -10.96 -30.86
CA GLN A 341 -17.75 -10.06 -29.70
C GLN A 341 -16.39 -9.42 -29.45
N GLY A 342 -16.26 -8.12 -29.63
CA GLY A 342 -15.06 -7.35 -29.29
C GLY A 342 -15.25 -6.63 -27.95
N PHE A 343 -14.22 -6.61 -27.11
CA PHE A 343 -14.24 -5.86 -25.85
C PHE A 343 -13.31 -4.65 -25.96
N PHE A 344 -13.83 -3.49 -25.60
CA PHE A 344 -13.11 -2.23 -25.61
C PHE A 344 -12.99 -1.68 -24.18
N PHE A 345 -11.83 -1.10 -23.88
CA PHE A 345 -11.53 -0.45 -22.63
C PHE A 345 -11.23 1.01 -22.94
N PHE A 346 -12.13 1.90 -22.50
CA PHE A 346 -12.01 3.34 -22.67
C PHE A 346 -11.57 3.97 -21.36
N VAL A 347 -10.76 5.05 -21.44
CA VAL A 347 -10.36 5.88 -20.29
C VAL A 347 -11.43 6.90 -19.99
#